data_89fbf91c6e77094cd52e7c46a4b3b2f2
#
_entry.id   89fbf91c6e77094cd52e7c46a4b3b2f2
#
_cell.length_a   1.000
_cell.length_b   1.000
_cell.length_c   1.000
_cell.angle_alpha   90.00
_cell.angle_beta   90.00
_cell.angle_gamma   90.00
#
_symmetry.space_group_name_H-M   'P 1'
#
loop_
_entity.id
_entity.type
_entity.pdbx_description
1 polymer ?
#
loop_
_entity_poly.entity_id
_entity_poly.type
_entity_poly.pdbx_seq_one_letter_code
_entity_poly.pdbx_strand_id
1 'polypeptide(L)'
;GSSKFKEGHRWGMFPSAALAWRISEENFVKNSMSWINNLKLRVSYGATGNNASVGNYETSFLANQLYYSGFGKGFGPGIMNELLSWETTTEFNTGLDFAFLGGRVSGTFDWYTKTSKDLLMDMKLLLEQGSYNGSMTANVGKVRNSGVELMLKGILFQSKDFYWDITASFAKNKNEILELQGKKEDMRAERWFIGQPIDVAYDLKQLGICTQAKANELVTINGVTKTNSEWYGYFEGCMTYEDANKDGKLNDDDRQILGHALPKWTGNLSITLSYKNWDFSMSINTKQGHLLYSPFMEEFTNYSDRGRTK
;
A
#
# COMPACT_ATOMS: atom_id res chain seq x y z
N GLY A 1 -19.67 -8.69 18.58
CA GLY A 1 -19.06 -9.99 18.82
C GLY A 1 -19.00 -10.85 17.57
N SER A 2 -18.15 -11.86 17.54
CA SER A 2 -18.02 -12.81 16.42
C SER A 2 -18.00 -14.24 16.93
N SER A 3 -18.79 -15.11 16.29
CA SER A 3 -18.80 -16.55 16.55
C SER A 3 -17.59 -17.29 15.97
N LYS A 4 -16.80 -16.64 15.12
CA LYS A 4 -15.59 -17.20 14.52
C LYS A 4 -14.46 -17.41 15.53
N PHE A 5 -14.49 -16.69 16.66
CA PHE A 5 -13.48 -16.77 17.71
C PHE A 5 -13.92 -17.69 18.87
N LYS A 6 -12.95 -18.25 19.56
CA LYS A 6 -13.22 -19.00 20.80
C LYS A 6 -13.78 -18.12 21.91
N GLU A 7 -14.35 -18.78 22.90
CA GLU A 7 -14.80 -18.15 24.12
C GLU A 7 -13.64 -17.37 24.78
N GLY A 8 -13.92 -16.15 25.23
CA GLY A 8 -12.88 -15.22 25.69
C GLY A 8 -12.39 -14.23 24.63
N HIS A 9 -12.43 -14.57 23.34
CA HIS A 9 -11.98 -13.70 22.21
C HIS A 9 -13.12 -13.20 21.32
N ARG A 10 -14.37 -13.65 21.58
CA ARG A 10 -15.56 -13.33 20.75
C ARG A 10 -15.93 -11.85 20.76
N TRP A 11 -15.63 -11.14 21.83
CA TRP A 11 -16.03 -9.74 22.02
C TRP A 11 -14.84 -8.81 21.89
N GLY A 12 -14.99 -7.76 21.06
CA GLY A 12 -14.04 -6.68 20.95
C GLY A 12 -14.70 -5.36 21.36
N MET A 13 -13.95 -4.46 21.99
CA MET A 13 -14.36 -3.09 22.28
C MET A 13 -13.62 -2.13 21.33
N PHE A 14 -14.38 -1.32 20.62
CA PHE A 14 -13.86 -0.39 19.63
C PHE A 14 -14.38 1.01 19.91
N PRO A 15 -13.79 1.74 20.88
CA PRO A 15 -14.22 3.07 21.24
C PRO A 15 -13.92 4.09 20.15
N SER A 16 -14.77 5.11 20.06
CA SER A 16 -14.54 6.26 19.18
C SER A 16 -15.01 7.54 19.86
N ALA A 17 -14.31 8.64 19.58
CA ALA A 17 -14.66 9.97 20.00
C ALA A 17 -14.33 10.98 18.91
N ALA A 18 -15.18 12.00 18.75
CA ALA A 18 -14.97 13.07 17.79
C ALA A 18 -15.39 14.41 18.40
N LEU A 19 -14.60 15.44 18.12
CA LEU A 19 -14.86 16.82 18.47
C LEU A 19 -14.83 17.68 17.22
N ALA A 20 -15.71 18.67 17.16
CA ALA A 20 -15.71 19.66 16.10
C ALA A 20 -15.96 21.05 16.69
N TRP A 21 -15.08 21.99 16.34
CA TRP A 21 -15.18 23.37 16.77
C TRP A 21 -15.39 24.28 15.55
N ARG A 22 -16.53 24.97 15.53
CA ARG A 22 -16.83 25.98 14.52
C ARG A 22 -16.28 27.33 14.95
N ILE A 23 -15.00 27.54 14.66
CA ILE A 23 -14.26 28.75 15.02
C ILE A 23 -14.91 29.99 14.39
N SER A 24 -15.51 29.87 13.18
CA SER A 24 -16.20 30.95 12.51
C SER A 24 -17.44 31.47 13.27
N GLU A 25 -18.00 30.69 14.20
CA GLU A 25 -19.15 31.10 15.00
C GLU A 25 -18.74 31.88 16.27
N GLU A 26 -17.48 31.91 16.59
CA GLU A 26 -16.97 32.63 17.77
C GLU A 26 -17.00 34.14 17.56
N ASN A 27 -17.34 34.89 18.62
CA ASN A 27 -17.50 36.34 18.58
C ASN A 27 -16.23 37.08 18.13
N PHE A 28 -15.03 36.56 18.49
CA PHE A 28 -13.75 37.15 18.09
C PHE A 28 -13.49 37.01 16.58
N VAL A 29 -14.02 35.97 15.91
CA VAL A 29 -13.92 35.80 14.46
C VAL A 29 -14.99 36.61 13.74
N LYS A 30 -16.26 36.48 14.19
CA LYS A 30 -17.40 37.21 13.59
C LYS A 30 -17.19 38.72 13.54
N ASN A 31 -16.64 39.28 14.64
CA ASN A 31 -16.47 40.71 14.77
C ASN A 31 -15.21 41.27 14.05
N SER A 32 -14.19 40.43 13.84
CA SER A 32 -12.90 40.86 13.31
C SER A 32 -12.57 40.40 11.91
N MET A 33 -13.24 39.34 11.44
CA MET A 33 -12.86 38.63 10.19
C MET A 33 -14.10 38.26 9.37
N SER A 34 -14.84 39.25 8.92
CA SER A 34 -16.09 39.09 8.14
C SER A 34 -15.93 38.35 6.81
N TRP A 35 -14.71 38.23 6.30
CA TRP A 35 -14.37 37.48 5.09
C TRP A 35 -14.31 35.97 5.32
N ILE A 36 -14.31 35.48 6.56
CA ILE A 36 -14.37 34.07 6.94
C ILE A 36 -15.84 33.65 7.04
N ASN A 37 -16.29 32.81 6.12
CA ASN A 37 -17.67 32.30 6.12
C ASN A 37 -17.80 30.97 6.90
N ASN A 38 -16.79 30.14 6.84
CA ASN A 38 -16.72 28.90 7.62
C ASN A 38 -15.27 28.62 7.99
N LEU A 39 -15.06 28.30 9.24
CA LEU A 39 -13.78 27.78 9.73
C LEU A 39 -14.12 26.77 10.83
N LYS A 40 -13.88 25.49 10.54
CA LYS A 40 -14.24 24.39 11.45
C LYS A 40 -13.07 23.45 11.61
N LEU A 41 -12.60 23.30 12.82
CA LEU A 41 -11.61 22.30 13.23
C LEU A 41 -12.33 21.01 13.63
N ARG A 42 -11.83 19.88 13.13
CA ARG A 42 -12.30 18.53 13.46
C ARG A 42 -11.15 17.72 14.02
N VAL A 43 -11.39 16.98 15.08
CA VAL A 43 -10.46 16.01 15.64
C VAL A 43 -11.23 14.75 15.98
N SER A 44 -10.75 13.61 15.56
CA SER A 44 -11.37 12.32 15.87
C SER A 44 -10.33 11.25 16.17
N TYR A 45 -10.69 10.37 17.07
CA TYR A 45 -9.98 9.15 17.36
C TYR A 45 -10.98 8.00 17.40
N GLY A 46 -10.66 6.89 16.75
CA GLY A 46 -11.53 5.72 16.73
C GLY A 46 -10.76 4.44 16.61
N ALA A 47 -11.35 3.38 17.13
CA ALA A 47 -10.91 2.00 16.93
C ALA A 47 -11.99 1.23 16.18
N THR A 48 -11.58 0.36 15.26
CA THR A 48 -12.46 -0.57 14.54
C THR A 48 -11.86 -1.97 14.57
N GLY A 49 -12.73 -2.97 14.65
CA GLY A 49 -12.34 -4.38 14.60
C GLY A 49 -12.67 -5.00 13.25
N ASN A 50 -11.79 -5.86 12.77
CA ASN A 50 -12.00 -6.66 11.57
C ASN A 50 -11.82 -8.15 11.90
N ASN A 51 -12.69 -9.01 11.35
CA ASN A 51 -12.62 -10.45 11.43
C ASN A 51 -12.89 -11.12 10.07
N ALA A 52 -12.80 -10.35 8.97
CA ALA A 52 -13.15 -10.84 7.65
C ALA A 52 -12.21 -11.95 7.17
N SER A 53 -10.92 -11.85 7.54
CA SER A 53 -9.87 -12.80 7.16
C SER A 53 -9.94 -14.13 7.90
N VAL A 54 -10.76 -14.23 8.98
CA VAL A 54 -10.92 -15.48 9.74
C VAL A 54 -11.97 -16.35 9.10
N GLY A 55 -11.63 -17.58 8.74
CA GLY A 55 -12.55 -18.60 8.29
C GLY A 55 -13.50 -19.05 9.41
N ASN A 56 -14.61 -19.70 9.05
CA ASN A 56 -15.65 -20.07 10.03
C ASN A 56 -15.19 -21.13 11.05
N TYR A 57 -14.12 -21.86 10.77
CA TYR A 57 -13.67 -23.00 11.58
C TYR A 57 -12.19 -22.96 11.93
N GLU A 58 -11.49 -21.83 11.70
CA GLU A 58 -10.03 -21.72 11.94
C GLU A 58 -9.66 -21.87 13.42
N THR A 59 -10.60 -21.57 14.31
CA THR A 59 -10.43 -21.78 15.77
C THR A 59 -10.96 -23.13 16.24
N SER A 60 -11.42 -23.99 15.32
CA SER A 60 -11.99 -25.30 15.62
C SER A 60 -11.09 -26.40 15.07
N PHE A 61 -10.99 -27.50 15.82
CA PHE A 61 -10.26 -28.67 15.36
C PHE A 61 -10.99 -29.29 14.15
N LEU A 62 -10.35 -29.28 12.99
CA LEU A 62 -10.80 -29.97 11.80
C LEU A 62 -9.87 -31.14 11.53
N ALA A 63 -10.40 -32.36 11.51
CA ALA A 63 -9.67 -33.52 11.06
C ALA A 63 -9.53 -33.46 9.53
N ASN A 64 -8.33 -33.21 9.02
CA ASN A 64 -8.05 -33.25 7.60
C ASN A 64 -7.86 -34.67 7.12
N GLN A 65 -8.56 -35.05 6.05
CA GLN A 65 -8.42 -36.37 5.43
C GLN A 65 -7.11 -36.38 4.62
N LEU A 66 -6.15 -37.20 5.06
CA LEU A 66 -4.89 -37.41 4.35
C LEU A 66 -5.02 -38.60 3.39
N TYR A 67 -4.68 -38.35 2.12
CA TYR A 67 -4.56 -39.42 1.13
C TYR A 67 -3.10 -39.82 1.02
N TYR A 68 -2.74 -40.99 1.50
CA TYR A 68 -1.45 -41.59 1.18
C TYR A 68 -1.57 -42.31 -0.16
N SER A 69 -0.69 -42.00 -1.09
CA SER A 69 -0.57 -42.68 -2.39
C SER A 69 -0.43 -44.19 -2.18
N GLY A 70 -1.51 -44.93 -2.41
CA GLY A 70 -1.56 -46.40 -2.42
C GLY A 70 -2.00 -47.12 -1.12
N PHE A 71 -2.04 -46.50 0.02
CA PHE A 71 -2.42 -47.17 1.27
C PHE A 71 -3.22 -46.26 2.22
N GLY A 72 -4.52 -46.47 2.24
CA GLY A 72 -5.39 -45.99 3.33
C GLY A 72 -5.63 -44.46 3.42
N LYS A 73 -6.86 -44.14 3.85
CA LYS A 73 -7.24 -42.78 4.23
C LYS A 73 -6.88 -42.60 5.72
N GLY A 74 -6.03 -41.64 6.04
CA GLY A 74 -5.74 -41.23 7.42
C GLY A 74 -6.36 -39.88 7.74
N PHE A 75 -6.63 -39.58 8.99
CA PHE A 75 -6.99 -38.25 9.48
C PHE A 75 -5.78 -37.68 10.21
N GLY A 76 -5.29 -36.55 9.73
CA GLY A 76 -4.24 -35.78 10.41
C GLY A 76 -4.83 -34.64 11.21
N PRO A 77 -4.26 -34.30 12.39
CA PRO A 77 -4.68 -33.12 13.12
C PRO A 77 -4.37 -31.86 12.32
N GLY A 78 -5.37 -31.00 12.10
CA GLY A 78 -5.13 -29.63 11.70
C GLY A 78 -4.62 -28.85 12.91
N ILE A 79 -3.64 -27.99 12.72
CA ILE A 79 -3.26 -27.04 13.78
C ILE A 79 -4.28 -25.93 13.79
N MET A 80 -4.87 -25.71 14.96
CA MET A 80 -5.78 -24.60 15.21
C MET A 80 -5.09 -23.55 16.09
N ASN A 81 -5.42 -22.30 15.87
CA ASN A 81 -5.01 -21.22 16.77
C ASN A 81 -6.20 -20.77 17.61
N GLU A 82 -6.22 -21.22 18.86
CA GLU A 82 -7.26 -20.85 19.83
C GLU A 82 -7.19 -19.39 20.27
N LEU A 83 -6.04 -18.74 20.04
CA LEU A 83 -5.76 -17.36 20.44
C LEU A 83 -6.15 -16.33 19.37
N LEU A 84 -6.73 -16.78 18.25
CA LEU A 84 -7.19 -15.87 17.22
C LEU A 84 -8.18 -14.85 17.79
N SER A 85 -7.91 -13.61 17.49
CA SER A 85 -8.69 -12.48 17.95
C SER A 85 -8.91 -11.44 16.83
N TRP A 86 -9.59 -10.36 17.16
CA TRP A 86 -9.89 -9.28 16.26
C TRP A 86 -8.62 -8.58 15.78
N GLU A 87 -8.53 -8.37 14.47
CA GLU A 87 -7.65 -7.32 13.96
C GLU A 87 -8.18 -5.98 14.44
N THR A 88 -7.32 -5.15 14.99
CA THR A 88 -7.73 -3.84 15.52
C THR A 88 -7.06 -2.72 14.73
N THR A 89 -7.85 -1.83 14.18
CA THR A 89 -7.38 -0.62 13.53
C THR A 89 -7.74 0.58 14.38
N THR A 90 -6.72 1.35 14.75
CA THR A 90 -6.87 2.65 15.43
C THR A 90 -6.54 3.77 14.45
N GLU A 91 -7.38 4.80 14.41
CA GLU A 91 -7.23 5.96 13.56
C GLU A 91 -7.31 7.24 14.38
N PHE A 92 -6.38 8.13 14.15
CA PHE A 92 -6.43 9.52 14.57
C PHE A 92 -6.52 10.40 13.33
N ASN A 93 -7.50 11.29 13.30
CA ASN A 93 -7.70 12.24 12.21
C ASN A 93 -7.88 13.65 12.78
N THR A 94 -7.26 14.63 12.13
CA THR A 94 -7.53 16.05 12.35
C THR A 94 -7.75 16.73 11.01
N GLY A 95 -8.81 17.53 10.94
CA GLY A 95 -9.22 18.17 9.69
C GLY A 95 -9.65 19.62 9.93
N LEU A 96 -9.48 20.43 8.89
CA LEU A 96 -9.88 21.82 8.83
C LEU A 96 -10.80 22.02 7.62
N ASP A 97 -12.05 22.44 7.88
CA ASP A 97 -12.97 22.87 6.84
C ASP A 97 -12.98 24.40 6.82
N PHE A 98 -12.84 25.01 5.65
CA PHE A 98 -12.82 26.45 5.53
C PHE A 98 -13.62 26.95 4.32
N ALA A 99 -14.16 28.15 4.45
CA ALA A 99 -14.78 28.90 3.36
C ALA A 99 -14.57 30.40 3.57
N PHE A 100 -14.19 31.08 2.51
CA PHE A 100 -13.83 32.50 2.52
C PHE A 100 -14.53 33.26 1.39
N LEU A 101 -14.56 34.59 1.52
CA LEU A 101 -15.05 35.51 0.47
C LEU A 101 -16.47 35.20 -0.01
N GLY A 102 -17.41 35.03 0.92
CA GLY A 102 -18.77 34.66 0.57
C GLY A 102 -18.93 33.24 0.05
N GLY A 103 -18.00 32.35 0.41
CA GLY A 103 -17.98 30.97 -0.06
C GLY A 103 -17.33 30.76 -1.44
N ARG A 104 -16.74 31.82 -2.02
CA ARG A 104 -16.06 31.73 -3.31
C ARG A 104 -14.81 30.84 -3.27
N VAL A 105 -14.13 30.82 -2.13
CA VAL A 105 -13.02 29.91 -1.88
C VAL A 105 -13.39 29.01 -0.72
N SER A 106 -13.38 27.72 -0.94
CA SER A 106 -13.66 26.74 0.12
C SER A 106 -12.75 25.51 -0.04
N GLY A 107 -12.57 24.78 1.04
CA GLY A 107 -11.79 23.58 0.99
C GLY A 107 -11.78 22.82 2.31
N THR A 108 -11.13 21.67 2.25
CA THR A 108 -10.87 20.81 3.41
C THR A 108 -9.40 20.41 3.40
N PHE A 109 -8.82 20.37 4.56
CA PHE A 109 -7.51 19.79 4.80
C PHE A 109 -7.64 18.73 5.88
N ASP A 110 -7.17 17.53 5.61
CA ASP A 110 -7.17 16.42 6.57
C ASP A 110 -5.76 15.85 6.72
N TRP A 111 -5.37 15.56 7.94
CA TRP A 111 -4.21 14.76 8.29
C TRP A 111 -4.65 13.58 9.13
N TYR A 112 -4.17 12.39 8.78
CA TYR A 112 -4.55 11.16 9.48
C TYR A 112 -3.36 10.23 9.71
N THR A 113 -3.48 9.42 10.74
CA THR A 113 -2.64 8.25 10.96
C THR A 113 -3.51 7.09 11.43
N LYS A 114 -3.39 5.97 10.72
CA LYS A 114 -4.17 4.76 10.92
C LYS A 114 -3.22 3.59 11.11
N THR A 115 -3.34 2.88 12.23
CA THR A 115 -2.51 1.73 12.55
C THR A 115 -3.38 0.50 12.74
N SER A 116 -3.17 -0.49 11.89
CA SER A 116 -3.76 -1.83 12.03
C SER A 116 -2.79 -2.73 12.77
N LYS A 117 -3.23 -3.33 13.86
CA LYS A 117 -2.50 -4.27 14.71
C LYS A 117 -3.16 -5.62 14.65
N ASP A 118 -2.43 -6.62 15.07
CA ASP A 118 -2.92 -7.98 15.19
C ASP A 118 -3.48 -8.50 13.86
N LEU A 119 -2.85 -8.06 12.74
CA LEU A 119 -3.21 -8.53 11.41
C LEU A 119 -3.05 -10.03 11.33
N LEU A 120 -4.05 -10.68 10.77
CA LEU A 120 -4.06 -12.11 10.55
C LEU A 120 -3.14 -12.46 9.39
N MET A 121 -2.11 -13.23 9.68
CA MET A 121 -1.11 -13.67 8.72
C MET A 121 -0.82 -15.16 8.91
N ASP A 122 -0.47 -15.83 7.82
CA ASP A 122 -0.02 -17.20 7.87
C ASP A 122 1.44 -17.25 8.38
N MET A 123 1.61 -17.85 9.55
CA MET A 123 2.90 -18.20 10.11
C MET A 123 3.34 -19.56 9.59
N LYS A 124 4.54 -19.64 9.03
CA LYS A 124 5.17 -20.92 8.69
C LYS A 124 5.55 -21.64 9.99
N LEU A 125 5.13 -22.88 10.07
CA LEU A 125 5.45 -23.77 11.21
C LEU A 125 6.45 -24.81 10.76
N LEU A 126 7.34 -25.19 11.65
CA LEU A 126 8.24 -26.32 11.43
C LEU A 126 7.42 -27.62 11.39
N LEU A 127 7.83 -28.56 10.54
CA LEU A 127 7.18 -29.88 10.44
C LEU A 127 7.11 -30.60 11.79
N GLU A 128 8.08 -30.37 12.65
CA GLU A 128 8.16 -30.90 14.03
C GLU A 128 7.04 -30.39 14.95
N GLN A 129 6.40 -29.27 14.58
CA GLN A 129 5.25 -28.70 15.30
C GLN A 129 3.92 -29.32 14.87
N GLY A 130 3.96 -30.33 13.99
CA GLY A 130 2.78 -31.13 13.64
C GLY A 130 1.86 -30.50 12.59
N SER A 131 2.29 -29.47 11.87
CA SER A 131 1.50 -28.87 10.80
C SER A 131 1.70 -29.62 9.48
N TYR A 132 0.65 -30.26 8.99
CA TYR A 132 0.67 -30.89 7.67
C TYR A 132 0.79 -29.85 6.52
N ASN A 133 0.16 -28.68 6.68
CA ASN A 133 0.22 -27.60 5.69
C ASN A 133 1.38 -26.63 5.93
N GLY A 134 2.19 -26.82 6.98
CA GLY A 134 3.34 -25.98 7.28
C GLY A 134 3.00 -24.54 7.67
N SER A 135 1.73 -24.20 7.91
CA SER A 135 1.31 -22.85 8.30
C SER A 135 0.15 -22.84 9.28
N MET A 136 0.03 -21.78 10.04
CA MET A 136 -1.06 -21.48 10.96
C MET A 136 -1.36 -19.98 10.91
N THR A 137 -2.63 -19.62 10.80
CA THR A 137 -3.05 -18.21 10.88
C THR A 137 -2.87 -17.68 12.31
N ALA A 138 -2.24 -16.54 12.46
CA ALA A 138 -2.00 -15.88 13.75
C ALA A 138 -2.11 -14.36 13.65
N ASN A 139 -2.42 -13.70 14.77
CA ASN A 139 -2.49 -12.24 14.89
C ASN A 139 -1.08 -11.67 15.13
N VAL A 140 -0.31 -11.45 14.07
CA VAL A 140 1.15 -11.20 14.20
C VAL A 140 1.68 -10.06 13.30
N GLY A 141 0.81 -9.33 12.64
CA GLY A 141 1.21 -8.24 11.75
C GLY A 141 0.80 -6.86 12.26
N LYS A 142 1.56 -5.83 11.87
CA LYS A 142 1.27 -4.43 12.15
C LYS A 142 1.65 -3.55 10.99
N VAL A 143 0.68 -2.76 10.53
CA VAL A 143 0.85 -1.85 9.39
C VAL A 143 0.30 -0.47 9.76
N ARG A 144 0.97 0.58 9.30
CA ARG A 144 0.53 1.96 9.46
C ARG A 144 0.30 2.62 8.11
N ASN A 145 -0.78 3.37 8.01
CA ASN A 145 -1.06 4.32 6.95
C ASN A 145 -1.13 5.71 7.57
N SER A 146 -0.40 6.65 6.99
CA SER A 146 -0.47 8.07 7.39
C SER A 146 -0.49 8.95 6.15
N GLY A 147 -1.25 10.03 6.19
CA GLY A 147 -1.41 10.84 5.00
C GLY A 147 -1.96 12.21 5.25
N VAL A 148 -1.96 12.97 4.15
CA VAL A 148 -2.58 14.29 4.07
C VAL A 148 -3.49 14.32 2.85
N GLU A 149 -4.64 14.97 2.99
CA GLU A 149 -5.60 15.21 1.94
C GLU A 149 -5.96 16.69 1.92
N LEU A 150 -6.00 17.28 0.75
CA LEU A 150 -6.37 18.68 0.52
C LEU A 150 -7.37 18.74 -0.62
N MET A 151 -8.50 19.37 -0.39
CA MET A 151 -9.46 19.74 -1.44
C MET A 151 -9.65 21.24 -1.41
N LEU A 152 -9.56 21.88 -2.56
CA LEU A 152 -9.78 23.30 -2.76
C LEU A 152 -10.81 23.51 -3.85
N LYS A 153 -11.81 24.35 -3.59
CA LYS A 153 -12.77 24.80 -4.58
C LYS A 153 -12.72 26.33 -4.66
N GLY A 154 -12.63 26.83 -5.88
CA GLY A 154 -12.67 28.25 -6.17
C GLY A 154 -13.74 28.57 -7.22
N ILE A 155 -14.67 29.48 -6.90
CA ILE A 155 -15.61 30.07 -7.87
C ILE A 155 -14.92 31.31 -8.45
N LEU A 156 -14.38 31.15 -9.66
CA LEU A 156 -13.59 32.20 -10.31
C LEU A 156 -14.48 33.32 -10.86
N PHE A 157 -15.63 32.90 -11.41
CA PHE A 157 -16.62 33.85 -11.94
C PHE A 157 -18.04 33.35 -11.72
N GLN A 158 -18.92 34.27 -11.36
CA GLN A 158 -20.35 33.97 -11.19
C GLN A 158 -21.19 35.19 -11.57
N SER A 159 -22.04 35.05 -12.60
CA SER A 159 -23.01 36.03 -13.03
C SER A 159 -24.31 35.31 -13.39
N LYS A 160 -25.30 36.05 -13.89
CA LYS A 160 -26.60 35.49 -14.31
C LYS A 160 -26.47 34.47 -15.44
N ASP A 161 -25.56 34.73 -16.40
CA ASP A 161 -25.42 33.91 -17.62
C ASP A 161 -24.11 33.14 -17.69
N PHE A 162 -23.19 33.35 -16.73
CA PHE A 162 -21.88 32.70 -16.75
C PHE A 162 -21.46 32.27 -15.34
N TYR A 163 -21.05 31.01 -15.24
CA TYR A 163 -20.50 30.40 -14.02
C TYR A 163 -19.20 29.67 -14.35
N TRP A 164 -18.18 29.85 -13.52
CA TRP A 164 -16.92 29.15 -13.66
C TRP A 164 -16.35 28.80 -12.30
N ASP A 165 -16.18 27.51 -12.06
CA ASP A 165 -15.49 27.01 -10.88
C ASP A 165 -14.35 26.05 -11.23
N ILE A 166 -13.40 25.95 -10.30
CA ILE A 166 -12.29 24.99 -10.31
C ILE A 166 -12.29 24.28 -8.96
N THR A 167 -12.17 22.96 -9.00
CA THR A 167 -11.93 22.11 -7.82
C THR A 167 -10.65 21.35 -8.03
N ALA A 168 -9.71 21.47 -7.08
CA ALA A 168 -8.47 20.73 -7.05
C ALA A 168 -8.42 19.85 -5.81
N SER A 169 -7.96 18.62 -5.95
CA SER A 169 -7.67 17.76 -4.81
C SER A 169 -6.27 17.15 -4.91
N PHE A 170 -5.67 16.96 -3.77
CA PHE A 170 -4.36 16.36 -3.60
C PHE A 170 -4.41 15.39 -2.42
N ALA A 171 -3.86 14.18 -2.60
CA ALA A 171 -3.71 13.22 -1.52
C ALA A 171 -2.33 12.56 -1.58
N LYS A 172 -1.72 12.44 -0.40
CA LYS A 172 -0.47 11.71 -0.20
C LYS A 172 -0.64 10.77 0.96
N ASN A 173 -0.51 9.46 0.70
CA ASN A 173 -0.53 8.42 1.71
C ASN A 173 0.82 7.72 1.77
N LYS A 174 1.28 7.40 2.98
CA LYS A 174 2.44 6.56 3.26
C LYS A 174 1.97 5.29 3.96
N ASN A 175 2.19 4.15 3.34
CA ASN A 175 1.96 2.83 3.92
C ASN A 175 3.29 2.28 4.43
N GLU A 176 3.32 1.72 5.64
CA GLU A 176 4.52 1.17 6.27
C GLU A 176 4.19 -0.10 7.04
N ILE A 177 4.94 -1.15 6.77
CA ILE A 177 4.97 -2.36 7.60
C ILE A 177 5.79 -2.04 8.85
N LEU A 178 5.20 -2.19 10.02
CA LEU A 178 5.88 -1.93 11.31
C LEU A 178 6.37 -3.21 11.99
N GLU A 179 5.67 -4.33 11.75
CA GLU A 179 5.97 -5.61 12.40
C GLU A 179 5.41 -6.75 11.55
N LEU A 180 6.16 -7.84 11.46
CA LEU A 180 5.81 -9.07 10.76
C LEU A 180 6.08 -10.24 11.71
N GLN A 181 5.09 -11.12 11.89
CA GLN A 181 5.18 -12.30 12.77
C GLN A 181 5.71 -11.99 14.19
N GLY A 182 5.30 -10.85 14.75
CA GLY A 182 5.73 -10.42 16.09
C GLY A 182 7.18 -9.90 16.15
N LYS A 183 7.84 -9.71 15.01
CA LYS A 183 9.23 -9.25 14.90
C LYS A 183 9.39 -8.07 13.97
N LYS A 184 10.50 -7.37 14.11
CA LYS A 184 10.92 -6.29 13.18
C LYS A 184 12.00 -6.81 12.23
N GLU A 185 11.69 -7.87 11.51
CA GLU A 185 12.58 -8.53 10.56
C GLU A 185 11.90 -8.62 9.20
N ASP A 186 12.69 -8.47 8.15
CA ASP A 186 12.18 -8.54 6.78
C ASP A 186 11.84 -9.99 6.39
N MET A 187 10.74 -10.15 5.66
CA MET A 187 10.35 -11.42 5.05
C MET A 187 10.58 -11.35 3.55
N ARG A 188 11.83 -11.57 3.12
CA ARG A 188 12.27 -11.44 1.72
C ARG A 188 11.53 -12.37 0.76
N ALA A 189 11.18 -13.58 1.22
CA ALA A 189 10.47 -14.57 0.41
C ALA A 189 9.04 -14.09 0.05
N GLU A 190 8.39 -13.39 0.96
CA GLU A 190 7.07 -12.79 0.80
C GLU A 190 7.14 -11.36 0.22
N ARG A 191 8.36 -10.82 0.02
CA ARG A 191 8.63 -9.45 -0.44
C ARG A 191 8.09 -8.38 0.52
N TRP A 192 8.10 -8.66 1.82
CA TRP A 192 7.67 -7.75 2.87
C TRP A 192 8.85 -7.23 3.67
N PHE A 193 8.98 -5.93 3.74
CA PHE A 193 10.12 -5.23 4.34
C PHE A 193 9.64 -4.24 5.39
N ILE A 194 10.30 -4.23 6.55
CA ILE A 194 9.99 -3.30 7.63
C ILE A 194 10.27 -1.85 7.17
N GLY A 195 9.31 -0.96 7.42
CA GLY A 195 9.37 0.45 7.01
C GLY A 195 9.02 0.71 5.54
N GLN A 196 8.74 -0.35 4.76
CA GLN A 196 8.31 -0.25 3.36
C GLN A 196 6.80 -0.50 3.23
N PRO A 197 6.19 -0.10 2.11
CA PRO A 197 4.82 -0.48 1.77
C PRO A 197 4.67 -2.00 1.58
N ILE A 198 3.43 -2.48 1.68
CA ILE A 198 3.13 -3.91 1.53
C ILE A 198 3.37 -4.44 0.10
N ASP A 199 3.39 -3.57 -0.90
CA ASP A 199 3.45 -3.92 -2.33
C ASP A 199 4.70 -3.38 -3.03
N VAL A 200 5.87 -3.72 -2.52
CA VAL A 200 7.14 -3.36 -3.15
C VAL A 200 7.45 -4.24 -4.36
N ALA A 201 8.02 -3.63 -5.40
CA ALA A 201 8.69 -4.34 -6.48
C ALA A 201 10.11 -4.69 -6.03
N TYR A 202 10.33 -5.96 -5.71
CA TYR A 202 11.62 -6.47 -5.24
C TYR A 202 12.18 -7.45 -6.26
N ASP A 203 13.22 -7.02 -6.98
CA ASP A 203 13.85 -7.83 -8.03
C ASP A 203 15.25 -7.30 -8.37
N LEU A 204 15.93 -7.98 -9.31
CA LEU A 204 17.19 -7.52 -9.88
C LEU A 204 16.96 -6.22 -10.67
N LYS A 205 17.80 -5.22 -10.41
CA LYS A 205 17.71 -3.96 -11.13
C LYS A 205 18.34 -4.08 -12.51
N GLN A 206 17.50 -3.94 -13.52
CA GLN A 206 17.90 -3.97 -14.91
C GLN A 206 18.65 -2.68 -15.30
N LEU A 207 19.80 -2.84 -15.96
CA LEU A 207 20.64 -1.74 -16.45
C LEU A 207 20.50 -1.47 -17.95
N GLY A 208 19.80 -2.36 -18.68
CA GLY A 208 19.57 -2.27 -20.11
C GLY A 208 20.22 -3.39 -20.91
N ILE A 209 20.22 -3.22 -22.23
CA ILE A 209 20.79 -4.21 -23.16
C ILE A 209 22.29 -4.06 -23.23
N CYS A 210 23.01 -5.18 -23.15
CA CYS A 210 24.45 -5.22 -23.27
C CYS A 210 24.92 -4.90 -24.69
N THR A 211 25.84 -3.97 -24.83
CA THR A 211 26.58 -3.74 -26.07
C THR A 211 27.89 -4.53 -26.03
N GLN A 212 28.50 -4.78 -27.19
CA GLN A 212 29.83 -5.43 -27.26
C GLN A 212 30.88 -4.66 -26.45
N ALA A 213 30.83 -3.32 -26.45
CA ALA A 213 31.72 -2.48 -25.66
C ALA A 213 31.53 -2.73 -24.16
N LYS A 214 30.28 -2.81 -23.70
CA LYS A 214 29.94 -3.09 -22.30
C LYS A 214 30.32 -4.51 -21.87
N ALA A 215 30.19 -5.50 -22.73
CA ALA A 215 30.63 -6.88 -22.44
C ALA A 215 32.13 -6.96 -22.23
N ASN A 216 32.90 -6.17 -22.99
CA ASN A 216 34.37 -6.13 -22.94
C ASN A 216 34.92 -5.13 -21.92
N GLU A 217 34.08 -4.34 -21.27
CA GLU A 217 34.48 -3.39 -20.24
C GLU A 217 35.11 -4.09 -19.05
N LEU A 218 36.27 -3.60 -18.61
CA LEU A 218 37.01 -4.14 -17.47
C LEU A 218 36.45 -3.63 -16.16
N VAL A 219 36.11 -4.53 -15.26
CA VAL A 219 35.57 -4.23 -13.92
C VAL A 219 36.46 -4.92 -12.89
N THR A 220 36.86 -4.17 -11.85
CA THR A 220 37.64 -4.71 -10.73
C THR A 220 36.76 -4.95 -9.52
N ILE A 221 36.66 -6.20 -9.11
CA ILE A 221 35.92 -6.64 -7.90
C ILE A 221 36.85 -7.37 -6.98
N ASN A 222 36.94 -6.97 -5.72
CA ASN A 222 37.78 -7.56 -4.72
C ASN A 222 39.26 -7.70 -5.16
N GLY A 223 39.76 -6.70 -5.92
CA GLY A 223 41.16 -6.70 -6.41
C GLY A 223 41.42 -7.55 -7.66
N VAL A 224 40.40 -8.23 -8.20
CA VAL A 224 40.49 -9.01 -9.42
C VAL A 224 39.84 -8.23 -10.57
N THR A 225 40.56 -8.02 -11.67
CA THR A 225 40.08 -7.32 -12.86
C THR A 225 39.72 -8.32 -13.95
N LYS A 226 38.46 -8.28 -14.42
CA LYS A 226 37.96 -9.10 -15.51
C LYS A 226 36.98 -8.28 -16.34
N THR A 227 36.63 -8.75 -17.53
CA THR A 227 35.55 -8.17 -18.32
C THR A 227 34.18 -8.46 -17.70
N ASN A 228 33.16 -7.66 -18.05
CA ASN A 228 31.79 -7.97 -17.67
C ASN A 228 31.33 -9.32 -18.21
N SER A 229 31.84 -9.73 -19.39
CA SER A 229 31.58 -11.06 -19.94
C SER A 229 32.13 -12.19 -19.06
N GLU A 230 33.35 -12.01 -18.51
CA GLU A 230 33.97 -13.00 -17.60
C GLU A 230 33.37 -13.04 -16.18
N TRP A 231 32.89 -11.88 -15.69
CA TRP A 231 32.22 -11.79 -14.38
C TRP A 231 30.80 -12.37 -14.43
N TYR A 232 29.99 -11.90 -15.38
CA TYR A 232 28.53 -12.07 -15.38
C TYR A 232 28.01 -12.87 -16.59
N GLY A 233 28.91 -13.30 -17.50
CA GLY A 233 28.52 -13.98 -18.73
C GLY A 233 27.80 -13.07 -19.74
N TYR A 234 28.00 -11.75 -19.68
CA TYR A 234 27.34 -10.81 -20.56
C TYR A 234 27.88 -10.91 -22.01
N PHE A 235 26.99 -10.85 -22.96
CA PHE A 235 27.27 -10.82 -24.39
C PHE A 235 26.37 -9.78 -25.08
N GLU A 236 26.73 -9.37 -26.27
CA GLU A 236 25.94 -8.39 -27.04
C GLU A 236 24.50 -8.83 -27.23
N GLY A 237 23.55 -7.95 -26.87
CA GLY A 237 22.12 -8.21 -26.96
C GLY A 237 21.48 -8.83 -25.71
N CYS A 238 22.26 -9.33 -24.74
CA CYS A 238 21.69 -9.82 -23.49
C CYS A 238 21.26 -8.67 -22.56
N MET A 239 20.39 -8.98 -21.61
CA MET A 239 20.01 -8.05 -20.54
C MET A 239 21.09 -8.00 -19.47
N THR A 240 21.38 -6.78 -18.99
CA THR A 240 22.35 -6.58 -17.90
C THR A 240 21.64 -6.16 -16.61
N TYR A 241 22.14 -6.62 -15.49
CA TYR A 241 21.63 -6.35 -14.15
C TYR A 241 22.72 -5.77 -13.25
N GLU A 242 22.29 -5.08 -12.20
CA GLU A 242 23.20 -4.53 -11.19
C GLU A 242 23.63 -5.61 -10.20
N ASP A 243 24.94 -5.77 -10.02
CA ASP A 243 25.53 -6.51 -8.90
C ASP A 243 25.52 -5.57 -7.70
N ALA A 244 24.46 -5.69 -6.87
CA ALA A 244 24.18 -4.75 -5.78
C ALA A 244 25.17 -4.89 -4.61
N ASN A 245 25.58 -6.10 -4.32
CA ASN A 245 26.52 -6.42 -3.25
C ASN A 245 28.00 -6.37 -3.70
N LYS A 246 28.25 -6.29 -5.03
CA LYS A 246 29.56 -6.20 -5.68
C LYS A 246 30.45 -7.41 -5.36
N ASP A 247 29.86 -8.60 -5.36
CA ASP A 247 30.60 -9.85 -5.15
C ASP A 247 31.07 -10.53 -6.44
N GLY A 248 30.62 -10.01 -7.61
CA GLY A 248 30.95 -10.54 -8.94
C GLY A 248 30.06 -11.69 -9.38
N LYS A 249 28.93 -11.88 -8.74
CA LYS A 249 27.92 -12.87 -9.11
C LYS A 249 26.55 -12.20 -9.18
N LEU A 250 25.73 -12.68 -10.08
CA LEU A 250 24.33 -12.26 -10.15
C LEU A 250 23.44 -13.35 -9.57
N ASN A 251 22.83 -13.07 -8.45
CA ASN A 251 21.98 -14.01 -7.72
C ASN A 251 20.86 -13.29 -6.93
N ASP A 252 20.14 -14.01 -6.09
CA ASP A 252 19.04 -13.45 -5.29
C ASP A 252 19.49 -12.41 -4.26
N ASP A 253 20.77 -12.37 -3.90
CA ASP A 253 21.34 -11.38 -2.96
C ASP A 253 21.47 -9.98 -3.59
N ASP A 254 21.41 -9.90 -4.94
CA ASP A 254 21.42 -8.63 -5.68
C ASP A 254 20.03 -8.03 -5.88
N ARG A 255 18.97 -8.73 -5.45
CA ARG A 255 17.63 -8.18 -5.50
C ARG A 255 17.50 -6.98 -4.59
N GLN A 256 16.87 -5.94 -5.09
CA GLN A 256 16.65 -4.68 -4.38
C GLN A 256 15.24 -4.17 -4.57
N ILE A 257 14.81 -3.27 -3.70
CA ILE A 257 13.51 -2.61 -3.82
C ILE A 257 13.61 -1.56 -4.94
N LEU A 258 12.93 -1.84 -6.05
CA LEU A 258 12.91 -0.98 -7.23
C LEU A 258 11.87 0.14 -7.12
N GLY A 259 10.89 -0.03 -6.25
CA GLY A 259 9.79 0.89 -6.01
C GLY A 259 8.56 0.15 -5.51
N HIS A 260 7.39 0.76 -5.61
CA HIS A 260 6.13 0.20 -5.15
C HIS A 260 4.97 0.58 -6.07
N ALA A 261 3.88 -0.19 -6.06
CA ALA A 261 2.69 0.06 -6.87
C ALA A 261 1.81 1.19 -6.31
N LEU A 262 1.95 1.53 -5.01
CA LEU A 262 1.24 2.67 -4.43
C LEU A 262 1.82 3.99 -4.95
N PRO A 263 0.98 4.92 -5.44
CA PRO A 263 1.45 6.22 -5.86
C PRO A 263 1.98 7.05 -4.68
N LYS A 264 3.06 7.81 -4.92
CA LYS A 264 3.59 8.75 -3.92
C LYS A 264 2.60 9.85 -3.61
N TRP A 265 1.78 10.24 -4.60
CA TRP A 265 0.67 11.17 -4.45
C TRP A 265 -0.33 10.99 -5.58
N THR A 266 -1.56 11.43 -5.34
CA THR A 266 -2.64 11.49 -6.32
C THR A 266 -3.21 12.90 -6.36
N GLY A 267 -3.73 13.31 -7.51
CA GLY A 267 -4.34 14.61 -7.68
C GLY A 267 -5.51 14.55 -8.66
N ASN A 268 -6.45 15.47 -8.46
CA ASN A 268 -7.53 15.71 -9.39
C ASN A 268 -7.67 17.21 -9.62
N LEU A 269 -7.97 17.60 -10.84
CA LEU A 269 -8.37 18.95 -11.20
C LEU A 269 -9.66 18.85 -12.00
N SER A 270 -10.72 19.47 -11.50
CA SER A 270 -12.02 19.56 -12.17
C SER A 270 -12.35 21.02 -12.47
N ILE A 271 -12.80 21.28 -13.68
CA ILE A 271 -13.21 22.60 -14.17
C ILE A 271 -14.65 22.49 -14.63
N THR A 272 -15.49 23.41 -14.18
CA THR A 272 -16.88 23.53 -14.61
C THR A 272 -17.11 24.93 -15.17
N LEU A 273 -17.68 24.98 -16.36
CA LEU A 273 -18.07 26.22 -17.06
C LEU A 273 -19.51 26.08 -17.49
N SER A 274 -20.32 27.07 -17.15
CA SER A 274 -21.69 27.17 -17.66
C SER A 274 -21.87 28.55 -18.29
N TYR A 275 -22.35 28.61 -19.52
CA TYR A 275 -22.67 29.83 -20.22
C TYR A 275 -24.04 29.72 -20.88
N LYS A 276 -25.03 30.44 -20.36
CA LYS A 276 -26.43 30.37 -20.78
C LYS A 276 -26.94 28.92 -20.75
N ASN A 277 -27.15 28.32 -21.91
CA ASN A 277 -27.65 26.95 -22.09
C ASN A 277 -26.51 25.93 -22.36
N TRP A 278 -25.25 26.34 -22.25
CA TRP A 278 -24.11 25.47 -22.48
C TRP A 278 -23.40 25.17 -21.19
N ASP A 279 -23.12 23.88 -20.95
CA ASP A 279 -22.31 23.41 -19.85
C ASP A 279 -21.11 22.65 -20.37
N PHE A 280 -19.95 22.95 -19.81
CA PHE A 280 -18.72 22.25 -20.05
C PHE A 280 -18.11 21.79 -18.73
N SER A 281 -17.72 20.53 -18.64
CA SER A 281 -16.98 20.01 -17.51
C SER A 281 -15.79 19.18 -17.98
N MET A 282 -14.67 19.33 -17.29
CA MET A 282 -13.44 18.56 -17.52
C MET A 282 -12.89 18.10 -16.18
N SER A 283 -12.44 16.85 -16.11
CA SER A 283 -11.76 16.29 -14.94
C SER A 283 -10.46 15.62 -15.36
N ILE A 284 -9.36 16.00 -14.73
CA ILE A 284 -8.02 15.45 -14.94
C ILE A 284 -7.61 14.75 -13.65
N ASN A 285 -7.32 13.46 -13.74
CA ASN A 285 -6.82 12.66 -12.63
C ASN A 285 -5.37 12.29 -12.87
N THR A 286 -4.54 12.39 -11.84
CA THR A 286 -3.15 11.99 -11.91
C THR A 286 -2.75 11.11 -10.71
N LYS A 287 -1.90 10.12 -10.99
CA LYS A 287 -1.23 9.29 -9.98
C LYS A 287 0.26 9.29 -10.31
N GLN A 288 1.09 9.60 -9.35
CA GLN A 288 2.51 9.84 -9.61
C GLN A 288 3.42 9.03 -8.69
N GLY A 289 4.56 8.61 -9.25
CA GLY A 289 5.65 7.98 -8.52
C GLY A 289 5.41 6.54 -8.10
N HIS A 290 4.54 5.83 -8.79
CA HIS A 290 4.32 4.39 -8.62
C HIS A 290 4.93 3.60 -9.80
N LEU A 291 5.20 2.33 -9.57
CA LEU A 291 5.55 1.38 -10.62
C LEU A 291 4.28 0.72 -11.15
N LEU A 292 4.23 0.55 -12.46
CA LEU A 292 3.18 -0.22 -13.13
C LEU A 292 3.78 -1.52 -13.65
N TYR A 293 3.25 -2.64 -13.18
CA TYR A 293 3.48 -3.92 -13.80
C TYR A 293 2.58 -4.05 -15.04
N SER A 294 3.18 -4.31 -16.19
CA SER A 294 2.47 -4.47 -17.46
C SER A 294 2.68 -5.88 -18.00
N PRO A 295 1.74 -6.81 -17.76
CA PRO A 295 1.80 -8.16 -18.31
C PRO A 295 1.86 -8.17 -19.85
N PHE A 296 1.20 -7.19 -20.47
CA PHE A 296 1.25 -7.01 -21.92
C PHE A 296 2.67 -6.77 -22.41
N MET A 297 3.40 -5.83 -21.81
CA MET A 297 4.78 -5.55 -22.20
C MET A 297 5.68 -6.75 -21.94
N GLU A 298 5.51 -7.46 -20.83
CA GLU A 298 6.24 -8.68 -20.52
C GLU A 298 6.04 -9.75 -21.61
N GLU A 299 4.80 -10.01 -22.01
CA GLU A 299 4.47 -11.01 -23.03
C GLU A 299 5.02 -10.62 -24.40
N PHE A 300 4.91 -9.34 -24.78
CA PHE A 300 5.30 -8.89 -26.12
C PHE A 300 6.80 -8.54 -26.27
N THR A 301 7.52 -8.36 -25.18
CA THR A 301 8.97 -8.15 -25.21
C THR A 301 9.80 -9.41 -24.94
N ASN A 302 9.15 -10.50 -24.56
CA ASN A 302 9.82 -11.78 -24.35
C ASN A 302 10.00 -12.54 -25.67
N TYR A 303 11.15 -12.36 -26.30
CA TYR A 303 11.50 -13.03 -27.57
C TYR A 303 11.65 -14.55 -27.48
N SER A 304 11.71 -15.12 -26.28
CA SER A 304 11.79 -16.57 -26.08
C SER A 304 10.45 -17.29 -26.27
N ASP A 305 9.33 -16.58 -26.27
CA ASP A 305 7.99 -17.13 -26.39
C ASP A 305 7.51 -17.19 -27.85
N ARG A 306 8.14 -18.14 -28.59
CA ARG A 306 7.64 -18.81 -29.79
C ARG A 306 6.73 -17.97 -30.72
N GLY A 307 7.23 -16.89 -31.27
CA GLY A 307 6.61 -16.26 -32.46
C GLY A 307 5.37 -15.43 -32.21
N ARG A 308 5.04 -15.10 -30.98
CA ARG A 308 3.99 -14.09 -30.61
C ARG A 308 4.47 -12.65 -30.72
N THR A 309 5.76 -12.44 -30.80
CA THR A 309 6.38 -11.14 -31.02
C THR A 309 6.58 -10.88 -32.50
N LYS A 310 5.66 -10.24 -33.15
CA LYS A 310 5.84 -9.64 -34.47
C LYS A 310 5.29 -8.24 -34.49
#